data_ec76a91e4da6c35e5db885a8342b025d
#
_entry.id   ec76a91e4da6c35e5db885a8342b025d
#
_cell.length_a   1.000
_cell.length_b   1.000
_cell.length_c   1.000
_cell.angle_alpha   90.00
_cell.angle_beta   90.00
_cell.angle_gamma   90.00
#
_symmetry.space_group_name_H-M   'P 1'
#
loop_
_entity.id
_entity.type
_entity.pdbx_description
1 polymer ?
#
loop_
_entity_poly.entity_id
_entity_poly.type
_entity_poly.pdbx_seq_one_letter_code
_entity_poly.pdbx_strand_id
1 'polypeptide(L)'
;NIFYKIRNPKKVLYIIACIVSVCLILCGTVFFRHTKLIFRSMLVFAGIFIPLAPFAVKILASFFENHFNILDENPKLRLSIFLISAFILAVLTGLAIPSILMQSEPEQYSYVDSYTSPLYFIWHTFFQSLGFFVVWPFCFYALFSSKTKKVLTFLFTFVAFSALLNCFAFSGNYGPVNPNLLFMTPQHFMPGIKIVLVNILCMAVILSLVAVAFSFKAKVLNSLCTIFLISLVAISGKNIISVQTSFRKMEAPDFSRKIEPIFHLSKKGKNVIILMQDRYFSPLIPKVLENNPELKERLDGFVYYPNTVSFGKLTMIGTPGIFGGYDYTPFEMNRRTDKTLQQKHNEAILTMPIVFNQNNWNVTVADLPYENYLEQPVTDMYKGYDFINRVTTHGAYSDIWYSRNNMKKSPFMSEGIKRNFIWFSVLKIVPPFMRQIIYHKKYWISYNKFEDNAKFIDNYSEIDLFPELFDSSSEKN
;
A
#
# COMPACT_ATOMS: atom_id res chain seq x y z
N ASN A 1 -20.26 19.21 44.23
CA ASN A 1 -20.35 17.74 44.50
C ASN A 1 -21.58 17.11 43.82
N ILE A 2 -21.66 17.23 42.49
CA ILE A 2 -22.76 16.68 41.66
C ILE A 2 -22.60 15.14 41.51
N PHE A 3 -21.39 14.61 41.66
CA PHE A 3 -21.10 13.18 41.47
C PHE A 3 -21.55 12.26 42.62
N TYR A 4 -21.91 12.78 43.79
CA TYR A 4 -22.27 11.98 44.96
C TYR A 4 -23.75 11.52 45.03
N LYS A 5 -24.60 11.94 44.07
CA LYS A 5 -26.05 11.61 44.05
C LYS A 5 -26.45 10.57 43.01
N ILE A 6 -25.47 9.92 42.33
CA ILE A 6 -25.80 8.90 41.28
C ILE A 6 -26.05 7.57 41.97
N ARG A 7 -27.29 7.25 42.28
CA ARG A 7 -27.76 6.05 42.95
C ARG A 7 -27.51 4.74 42.22
N ASN A 8 -27.05 4.79 40.93
CA ASN A 8 -26.67 3.59 40.17
C ASN A 8 -25.74 3.95 38.97
N PRO A 9 -24.40 3.94 39.16
CA PRO A 9 -23.45 4.36 38.11
C PRO A 9 -23.54 3.49 36.85
N LYS A 10 -23.98 2.22 36.96
CA LYS A 10 -24.17 1.33 35.81
C LYS A 10 -25.34 1.76 34.89
N LYS A 11 -26.44 2.26 35.51
CA LYS A 11 -27.58 2.80 34.73
C LYS A 11 -27.20 4.07 33.96
N VAL A 12 -26.43 4.93 34.57
CA VAL A 12 -25.95 6.19 33.92
C VAL A 12 -25.02 5.86 32.77
N LEU A 13 -24.07 4.95 32.96
CA LEU A 13 -23.16 4.51 31.92
C LEU A 13 -23.91 3.89 30.72
N TYR A 14 -24.96 3.10 31.01
CA TYR A 14 -25.81 2.53 29.96
C TYR A 14 -26.61 3.59 29.20
N ILE A 15 -27.14 4.58 29.88
CA ILE A 15 -27.85 5.71 29.25
C ILE A 15 -26.89 6.50 28.35
N ILE A 16 -25.68 6.79 28.83
CA ILE A 16 -24.64 7.45 28.03
C ILE A 16 -24.30 6.62 26.78
N ALA A 17 -24.12 5.32 26.94
CA ALA A 17 -23.85 4.41 25.82
C ALA A 17 -25.00 4.41 24.79
N CYS A 18 -26.26 4.43 25.24
CA CYS A 18 -27.41 4.54 24.35
C CYS A 18 -27.47 5.91 23.62
N ILE A 19 -27.16 7.00 24.31
CA ILE A 19 -27.10 8.34 23.69
C ILE A 19 -26.00 8.38 22.62
N VAL A 20 -24.79 7.91 22.93
CA VAL A 20 -23.68 7.83 21.99
C VAL A 20 -24.05 6.95 20.79
N SER A 21 -24.74 5.84 21.04
CA SER A 21 -25.23 4.94 19.99
C SER A 21 -26.20 5.65 19.03
N VAL A 22 -27.18 6.35 19.56
CA VAL A 22 -28.14 7.15 18.74
C VAL A 22 -27.38 8.23 17.95
N CYS A 23 -26.44 8.93 18.57
CA CYS A 23 -25.61 9.92 17.88
C CYS A 23 -24.80 9.29 16.73
N LEU A 24 -24.19 8.13 16.93
CA LEU A 24 -23.42 7.42 15.89
C LEU A 24 -24.31 6.97 14.72
N ILE A 25 -25.50 6.47 15.01
CA ILE A 25 -26.49 6.06 13.98
C ILE A 25 -26.93 7.29 13.19
N LEU A 26 -27.27 8.39 13.87
CA LEU A 26 -27.66 9.65 13.22
C LEU A 26 -26.50 10.23 12.40
N CYS A 27 -25.30 10.24 12.93
CA CYS A 27 -24.10 10.64 12.16
C CYS A 27 -23.94 9.80 10.90
N GLY A 28 -24.00 8.47 11.01
CA GLY A 28 -23.84 7.58 9.87
C GLY A 28 -24.98 7.66 8.85
N THR A 29 -26.20 7.98 9.25
CA THR A 29 -27.37 8.02 8.36
C THR A 29 -27.66 9.40 7.79
N VAL A 30 -27.53 10.45 8.59
CA VAL A 30 -27.96 11.82 8.26
C VAL A 30 -26.75 12.72 7.92
N PHE A 31 -25.87 12.93 8.89
CA PHE A 31 -24.79 13.92 8.75
C PHE A 31 -23.73 13.52 7.70
N PHE A 32 -23.38 12.24 7.60
CA PHE A 32 -22.40 11.76 6.64
C PHE A 32 -23.03 11.16 5.38
N ARG A 33 -24.18 11.66 4.96
CA ARG A 33 -24.91 11.15 3.78
C ARG A 33 -24.08 11.15 2.49
N HIS A 34 -23.15 12.08 2.36
CA HIS A 34 -22.26 12.22 1.20
C HIS A 34 -20.88 11.51 1.35
N THR A 35 -20.62 10.91 2.51
CA THR A 35 -19.38 10.17 2.72
C THR A 35 -19.46 8.74 2.17
N LYS A 36 -18.30 8.07 2.05
CA LYS A 36 -18.22 6.69 1.54
C LYS A 36 -19.14 5.76 2.35
N LEU A 37 -19.89 4.92 1.66
CA LEU A 37 -20.84 3.95 2.23
C LEU A 37 -20.26 3.13 3.39
N ILE A 38 -18.96 2.77 3.30
CA ILE A 38 -18.25 1.98 4.32
C ILE A 38 -18.14 2.73 5.64
N PHE A 39 -17.78 4.03 5.63
CA PHE A 39 -17.67 4.81 6.85
C PHE A 39 -19.03 4.96 7.53
N ARG A 40 -20.07 5.18 6.74
CA ARG A 40 -21.45 5.22 7.24
C ARG A 40 -21.87 3.90 7.87
N SER A 41 -21.57 2.78 7.19
CA SER A 41 -21.86 1.45 7.71
C SER A 41 -21.11 1.18 9.01
N MET A 42 -19.86 1.59 9.13
CA MET A 42 -19.08 1.44 10.37
C MET A 42 -19.72 2.22 11.54
N LEU A 43 -20.18 3.47 11.31
CA LEU A 43 -20.85 4.26 12.34
C LEU A 43 -22.17 3.63 12.77
N VAL A 44 -22.97 3.15 11.81
CA VAL A 44 -24.24 2.47 12.10
C VAL A 44 -23.98 1.15 12.85
N PHE A 45 -23.00 0.34 12.40
CA PHE A 45 -22.61 -0.88 13.09
C PHE A 45 -22.13 -0.59 14.52
N ALA A 46 -21.23 0.39 14.70
CA ALA A 46 -20.79 0.79 16.03
C ALA A 46 -21.97 1.23 16.91
N GLY A 47 -22.89 2.01 16.36
CA GLY A 47 -24.10 2.43 17.06
C GLY A 47 -25.01 1.29 17.49
N ILE A 48 -25.12 0.23 16.68
CA ILE A 48 -25.91 -0.97 17.03
C ILE A 48 -25.18 -1.83 18.06
N PHE A 49 -23.86 -2.02 17.91
CA PHE A 49 -23.10 -2.93 18.77
C PHE A 49 -22.78 -2.36 20.15
N ILE A 50 -22.64 -1.03 20.30
CA ILE A 50 -22.34 -0.41 21.60
C ILE A 50 -23.37 -0.77 22.68
N PRO A 51 -24.71 -0.68 22.48
CA PRO A 51 -25.68 -1.07 23.48
C PRO A 51 -25.80 -2.59 23.65
N LEU A 52 -25.46 -3.39 22.62
CA LEU A 52 -25.49 -4.85 22.67
C LEU A 52 -24.22 -5.44 23.32
N ALA A 53 -23.11 -4.72 23.31
CA ALA A 53 -21.84 -5.17 23.88
C ALA A 53 -21.94 -5.59 25.36
N PRO A 54 -22.63 -4.86 26.28
CA PRO A 54 -22.78 -5.30 27.65
C PRO A 54 -23.57 -6.62 27.78
N PHE A 55 -24.53 -6.87 26.88
CA PHE A 55 -25.32 -8.09 26.85
C PHE A 55 -24.49 -9.28 26.37
N ALA A 56 -23.78 -9.10 25.26
CA ALA A 56 -22.86 -10.10 24.72
C ALA A 56 -21.76 -10.44 25.74
N VAL A 57 -21.16 -9.42 26.36
CA VAL A 57 -20.16 -9.59 27.43
C VAL A 57 -20.74 -10.35 28.62
N LYS A 58 -21.99 -10.08 29.02
CA LYS A 58 -22.65 -10.78 30.13
C LYS A 58 -22.88 -12.26 29.81
N ILE A 59 -23.34 -12.59 28.62
CA ILE A 59 -23.53 -13.99 28.16
C ILE A 59 -22.18 -14.69 28.11
N LEU A 60 -21.20 -14.10 27.47
CA LEU A 60 -19.84 -14.64 27.41
C LEU A 60 -19.23 -14.78 28.81
N ALA A 61 -19.36 -13.75 29.66
CA ALA A 61 -18.84 -13.79 31.03
C ALA A 61 -19.46 -14.91 31.86
N SER A 62 -20.76 -15.15 31.71
CA SER A 62 -21.43 -16.28 32.37
C SER A 62 -20.90 -17.63 31.91
N PHE A 63 -20.68 -17.80 30.60
CA PHE A 63 -20.05 -18.98 30.04
C PHE A 63 -18.62 -19.19 30.58
N PHE A 64 -17.83 -18.12 30.61
CA PHE A 64 -16.45 -18.13 31.07
C PHE A 64 -16.32 -18.33 32.59
N GLU A 65 -17.33 -17.90 33.39
CA GLU A 65 -17.37 -18.07 34.83
C GLU A 65 -17.43 -19.56 35.21
N ASN A 66 -18.16 -20.35 34.46
CA ASN A 66 -18.35 -21.77 34.74
C ASN A 66 -17.20 -22.66 34.22
N HIS A 67 -16.37 -22.19 33.28
CA HIS A 67 -15.39 -23.03 32.59
C HIS A 67 -13.92 -22.65 32.81
N PHE A 68 -13.62 -21.41 33.27
CA PHE A 68 -12.23 -20.91 33.34
C PHE A 68 -11.83 -20.40 34.73
N ASN A 69 -12.07 -21.19 35.76
CA ASN A 69 -11.79 -20.79 37.17
C ASN A 69 -10.32 -20.59 37.45
N ILE A 70 -9.42 -21.32 36.79
CA ILE A 70 -7.96 -21.22 36.97
C ILE A 70 -7.43 -19.77 36.82
N LEU A 71 -8.06 -18.98 35.95
CA LEU A 71 -7.67 -17.57 35.71
C LEU A 71 -8.17 -16.62 36.80
N ASP A 72 -9.19 -16.98 37.57
CA ASP A 72 -9.63 -16.19 38.74
C ASP A 72 -8.73 -16.43 39.94
N GLU A 73 -8.22 -17.64 40.10
CA GLU A 73 -7.30 -18.01 41.15
C GLU A 73 -5.91 -17.36 40.96
N ASN A 74 -5.53 -17.03 39.69
CA ASN A 74 -4.25 -16.43 39.42
C ASN A 74 -4.36 -15.15 38.53
N PRO A 75 -4.70 -14.01 39.13
CA PRO A 75 -4.82 -12.73 38.40
C PRO A 75 -3.52 -12.27 37.71
N LYS A 76 -2.36 -12.62 38.25
CA LYS A 76 -1.05 -12.30 37.65
C LYS A 76 -0.83 -13.07 36.36
N LEU A 77 -1.17 -14.36 36.33
CA LEU A 77 -1.07 -15.18 35.12
C LEU A 77 -2.04 -14.69 34.05
N ARG A 78 -3.27 -14.32 34.42
CA ARG A 78 -4.26 -13.76 33.49
C ARG A 78 -3.74 -12.45 32.87
N LEU A 79 -3.20 -11.54 33.67
CA LEU A 79 -2.61 -10.29 33.16
C LEU A 79 -1.42 -10.57 32.24
N SER A 80 -0.55 -11.51 32.63
CA SER A 80 0.61 -11.90 31.81
C SER A 80 0.16 -12.40 30.41
N ILE A 81 -0.79 -13.32 30.35
CA ILE A 81 -1.30 -13.85 29.07
C ILE A 81 -1.92 -12.72 28.22
N PHE A 82 -2.72 -11.83 28.85
CA PHE A 82 -3.31 -10.70 28.17
C PHE A 82 -2.23 -9.78 27.55
N LEU A 83 -1.26 -9.37 28.36
CA LEU A 83 -0.21 -8.46 27.90
C LEU A 83 0.66 -9.10 26.81
N ILE A 84 1.09 -10.35 26.99
CA ILE A 84 1.91 -11.04 25.98
C ILE A 84 1.13 -11.19 24.68
N SER A 85 -0.17 -11.54 24.71
CA SER A 85 -1.01 -11.61 23.51
C SER A 85 -1.17 -10.24 22.84
N ALA A 86 -1.31 -9.17 23.61
CA ALA A 86 -1.36 -7.81 23.12
C ALA A 86 -0.02 -7.39 22.47
N PHE A 87 1.11 -7.74 23.10
CA PHE A 87 2.44 -7.50 22.52
C PHE A 87 2.70 -8.35 21.27
N ILE A 88 2.21 -9.59 21.18
CA ILE A 88 2.26 -10.37 19.94
C ILE A 88 1.61 -9.60 18.79
N LEU A 89 0.41 -9.07 19.00
CA LEU A 89 -0.29 -8.27 17.99
C LEU A 89 0.48 -6.99 17.63
N ALA A 90 0.98 -6.27 18.63
CA ALA A 90 1.73 -5.04 18.40
C ALA A 90 3.05 -5.28 17.66
N VAL A 91 3.82 -6.30 18.04
CA VAL A 91 5.09 -6.66 17.38
C VAL A 91 4.84 -7.22 15.98
N LEU A 92 3.82 -8.06 15.81
CA LEU A 92 3.48 -8.63 14.51
C LEU A 92 3.12 -7.52 13.50
N THR A 93 2.22 -6.61 13.89
CA THR A 93 1.73 -5.54 13.00
C THR A 93 2.68 -4.35 12.89
N GLY A 94 3.41 -4.05 13.95
CA GLY A 94 4.26 -2.86 14.03
C GLY A 94 5.73 -3.08 13.69
N LEU A 95 6.25 -4.30 13.87
CA LEU A 95 7.66 -4.59 13.59
C LEU A 95 7.83 -5.71 12.56
N ALA A 96 7.21 -6.89 12.78
CA ALA A 96 7.50 -8.07 11.97
C ALA A 96 7.07 -7.87 10.51
N ILE A 97 5.79 -7.53 10.27
CA ILE A 97 5.29 -7.33 8.91
C ILE A 97 6.00 -6.16 8.22
N PRO A 98 6.15 -4.96 8.81
CA PRO A 98 6.87 -3.85 8.20
C PRO A 98 8.33 -4.17 7.90
N SER A 99 9.05 -4.81 8.82
CA SER A 99 10.47 -5.14 8.62
C SER A 99 10.70 -6.20 7.54
N ILE A 100 9.82 -7.21 7.43
CA ILE A 100 9.87 -8.22 6.36
C ILE A 100 9.68 -7.53 5.00
N LEU A 101 8.70 -6.64 4.89
CA LEU A 101 8.44 -5.93 3.63
C LEU A 101 9.59 -5.00 3.26
N MET A 102 10.06 -4.20 4.21
CA MET A 102 11.13 -3.22 3.95
C MET A 102 12.49 -3.87 3.67
N GLN A 103 12.74 -5.09 4.20
CA GLN A 103 13.98 -5.81 3.94
C GLN A 103 14.13 -6.20 2.47
N SER A 104 13.03 -6.41 1.74
CA SER A 104 13.09 -6.78 0.32
C SER A 104 13.65 -5.65 -0.55
N GLU A 105 13.28 -4.40 -0.26
CA GLU A 105 13.67 -3.22 -1.04
C GLU A 105 13.85 -2.00 -0.13
N PRO A 106 14.93 -1.93 0.68
CA PRO A 106 15.16 -0.84 1.63
C PRO A 106 15.31 0.52 0.95
N GLU A 107 15.77 0.53 -0.31
CA GLU A 107 16.00 1.73 -1.11
C GLU A 107 14.71 2.54 -1.31
N GLN A 108 13.60 1.87 -1.53
CA GLN A 108 12.30 2.51 -1.75
C GLN A 108 11.80 3.32 -0.55
N TYR A 109 12.34 3.06 0.64
CA TYR A 109 11.94 3.70 1.90
C TYR A 109 13.03 4.59 2.50
N SER A 110 14.16 4.73 1.78
CA SER A 110 15.29 5.57 2.17
C SER A 110 15.18 6.94 1.52
N TYR A 111 15.56 7.99 2.25
CA TYR A 111 15.53 9.38 1.76
C TYR A 111 14.14 9.84 1.24
N VAL A 112 13.07 9.36 1.88
CA VAL A 112 11.70 9.73 1.49
C VAL A 112 11.29 11.04 2.16
N ASP A 113 10.99 12.04 1.37
CA ASP A 113 10.67 13.41 1.82
C ASP A 113 11.76 13.95 2.78
N SER A 114 11.40 14.29 4.01
CA SER A 114 12.33 14.76 5.06
C SER A 114 12.95 13.63 5.91
N TYR A 115 12.61 12.38 5.62
CA TYR A 115 13.08 11.23 6.40
C TYR A 115 14.20 10.49 5.68
N THR A 116 15.41 10.55 6.22
CA THR A 116 16.59 9.90 5.63
C THR A 116 16.58 8.38 5.85
N SER A 117 16.27 7.93 7.06
CA SER A 117 16.34 6.51 7.41
C SER A 117 15.03 5.78 7.19
N PRO A 118 15.03 4.61 6.51
CA PRO A 118 13.86 3.77 6.36
C PRO A 118 13.30 3.26 7.69
N LEU A 119 14.15 3.14 8.72
CA LEU A 119 13.73 2.68 10.04
C LEU A 119 12.71 3.59 10.70
N TYR A 120 12.63 4.86 10.30
CA TYR A 120 11.62 5.78 10.80
C TYR A 120 10.21 5.20 10.61
N PHE A 121 9.91 4.66 9.43
CA PHE A 121 8.60 4.11 9.13
C PHE A 121 8.28 2.85 9.96
N ILE A 122 9.28 2.01 10.22
CA ILE A 122 9.12 0.84 11.10
C ILE A 122 8.77 1.30 12.52
N TRP A 123 9.55 2.22 13.08
CA TRP A 123 9.31 2.71 14.44
C TRP A 123 7.98 3.45 14.58
N HIS A 124 7.63 4.25 13.57
CA HIS A 124 6.33 4.93 13.54
C HIS A 124 5.18 3.91 13.59
N THR A 125 5.23 2.87 12.76
CA THR A 125 4.22 1.81 12.72
C THR A 125 4.19 1.02 14.03
N PHE A 126 5.34 0.78 14.64
CA PHE A 126 5.42 0.10 15.94
C PHE A 126 4.74 0.89 17.05
N PHE A 127 5.03 2.17 17.17
CA PHE A 127 4.40 3.00 18.21
C PHE A 127 2.89 3.14 18.02
N GLN A 128 2.42 3.22 16.79
CA GLN A 128 0.97 3.17 16.49
C GLN A 128 0.37 1.82 16.91
N SER A 129 1.00 0.72 16.56
CA SER A 129 0.55 -0.62 16.93
C SER A 129 0.59 -0.85 18.44
N LEU A 130 1.62 -0.34 19.12
CA LEU A 130 1.73 -0.39 20.58
C LEU A 130 0.57 0.37 21.23
N GLY A 131 0.28 1.58 20.76
CA GLY A 131 -0.87 2.36 21.23
C GLY A 131 -2.18 1.59 21.07
N PHE A 132 -2.41 1.05 19.89
CA PHE A 132 -3.68 0.40 19.54
C PHE A 132 -3.87 -0.97 20.22
N PHE A 133 -2.85 -1.82 20.25
CA PHE A 133 -2.98 -3.18 20.76
C PHE A 133 -2.59 -3.36 22.24
N VAL A 134 -1.76 -2.48 22.79
CA VAL A 134 -1.29 -2.61 24.18
C VAL A 134 -1.85 -1.51 25.05
N VAL A 135 -1.58 -0.23 24.75
CA VAL A 135 -1.89 0.88 25.66
C VAL A 135 -3.40 1.02 25.88
N TRP A 136 -4.17 1.21 24.80
CA TRP A 136 -5.62 1.37 24.92
C TRP A 136 -6.31 0.13 25.49
N PRO A 137 -6.05 -1.10 25.01
CA PRO A 137 -6.65 -2.28 25.60
C PRO A 137 -6.28 -2.50 27.06
N PHE A 138 -5.05 -2.14 27.48
CA PHE A 138 -4.65 -2.22 28.86
C PHE A 138 -5.40 -1.22 29.76
N CYS A 139 -5.60 0.01 29.29
CA CYS A 139 -6.42 0.99 30.01
C CYS A 139 -7.84 0.47 30.23
N PHE A 140 -8.47 -0.10 29.20
CA PHE A 140 -9.78 -0.73 29.35
C PHE A 140 -9.75 -1.96 30.25
N TYR A 141 -8.72 -2.80 30.11
CA TYR A 141 -8.54 -3.96 30.96
C TYR A 141 -8.46 -3.56 32.43
N ALA A 142 -7.73 -2.50 32.77
CA ALA A 142 -7.62 -2.02 34.15
C ALA A 142 -8.97 -1.62 34.75
N LEU A 143 -9.85 -1.01 33.97
CA LEU A 143 -11.17 -0.51 34.39
C LEU A 143 -12.23 -1.59 34.52
N PHE A 144 -12.05 -2.76 33.91
CA PHE A 144 -13.09 -3.79 33.84
C PHE A 144 -13.11 -4.72 35.05
N SER A 145 -14.25 -5.39 35.25
CA SER A 145 -14.43 -6.42 36.29
C SER A 145 -13.59 -7.68 36.00
N SER A 146 -13.34 -8.52 37.00
CA SER A 146 -12.60 -9.77 36.84
C SER A 146 -13.19 -10.65 35.72
N LYS A 147 -14.52 -10.75 35.63
CA LYS A 147 -15.23 -11.50 34.58
C LYS A 147 -14.90 -10.98 33.18
N THR A 148 -14.97 -9.68 32.98
CA THR A 148 -14.64 -9.03 31.68
C THR A 148 -13.17 -9.18 31.34
N LYS A 149 -12.27 -9.10 32.34
CA LYS A 149 -10.84 -9.33 32.16
C LYS A 149 -10.54 -10.73 31.62
N LYS A 150 -11.25 -11.77 32.08
CA LYS A 150 -11.13 -13.13 31.50
C LYS A 150 -11.51 -13.17 30.04
N VAL A 151 -12.67 -12.61 29.68
CA VAL A 151 -13.14 -12.57 28.30
C VAL A 151 -12.13 -11.82 27.40
N LEU A 152 -11.65 -10.67 27.84
CA LEU A 152 -10.64 -9.92 27.08
C LEU A 152 -9.35 -10.71 26.89
N THR A 153 -8.86 -11.37 27.96
CA THR A 153 -7.66 -12.20 27.86
C THR A 153 -7.84 -13.32 26.83
N PHE A 154 -8.97 -14.01 26.87
CA PHE A 154 -9.29 -15.05 25.91
C PHE A 154 -9.37 -14.51 24.47
N LEU A 155 -10.10 -13.42 24.25
CA LEU A 155 -10.25 -12.81 22.95
C LEU A 155 -8.92 -12.36 22.37
N PHE A 156 -8.08 -11.66 23.18
CA PHE A 156 -6.77 -11.22 22.72
C PHE A 156 -5.87 -12.39 22.36
N THR A 157 -5.90 -13.46 23.14
CA THR A 157 -5.12 -14.67 22.86
C THR A 157 -5.60 -15.35 21.57
N PHE A 158 -6.92 -15.50 21.39
CA PHE A 158 -7.50 -16.05 20.16
C PHE A 158 -7.15 -15.22 18.95
N VAL A 159 -7.29 -13.88 19.03
CA VAL A 159 -6.96 -12.96 17.93
C VAL A 159 -5.47 -13.00 17.63
N ALA A 160 -4.60 -13.08 18.64
CA ALA A 160 -3.15 -13.16 18.42
C ALA A 160 -2.74 -14.42 17.64
N PHE A 161 -3.24 -15.59 18.04
CA PHE A 161 -2.96 -16.84 17.32
C PHE A 161 -3.60 -16.87 15.92
N SER A 162 -4.82 -16.33 15.78
CA SER A 162 -5.48 -16.20 14.48
C SER A 162 -4.72 -15.24 13.56
N ALA A 163 -4.17 -14.15 14.09
CA ALA A 163 -3.33 -13.19 13.34
C ALA A 163 -2.04 -13.85 12.84
N LEU A 164 -1.37 -14.64 13.69
CA LEU A 164 -0.19 -15.42 13.31
C LEU A 164 -0.53 -16.41 12.20
N LEU A 165 -1.62 -17.17 12.36
CA LEU A 165 -2.10 -18.11 11.34
C LEU A 165 -2.34 -17.40 10.00
N ASN A 166 -3.08 -16.31 10.01
CA ASN A 166 -3.44 -15.58 8.78
C ASN A 166 -2.23 -14.93 8.12
N CYS A 167 -1.28 -14.42 8.90
CA CYS A 167 -0.08 -13.80 8.40
C CYS A 167 0.86 -14.80 7.72
N PHE A 168 1.11 -15.94 8.34
CA PHE A 168 2.13 -16.87 7.89
C PHE A 168 1.59 -18.05 7.07
N ALA A 169 0.46 -18.64 7.46
CA ALA A 169 -0.11 -19.78 6.74
C ALA A 169 -1.06 -19.38 5.60
N PHE A 170 -1.73 -18.25 5.72
CA PHE A 170 -2.67 -17.73 4.72
C PHE A 170 -2.19 -16.40 4.15
N SER A 171 -0.89 -16.23 3.95
CA SER A 171 -0.29 -14.95 3.51
C SER A 171 -0.92 -14.40 2.22
N GLY A 172 -1.32 -15.28 1.29
CA GLY A 172 -1.78 -14.93 -0.05
C GLY A 172 -0.64 -14.35 -0.92
N ASN A 173 -0.77 -14.53 -2.23
CA ASN A 173 0.11 -13.85 -3.19
C ASN A 173 -0.72 -12.81 -3.94
N TYR A 174 -0.44 -11.54 -3.69
CA TYR A 174 -1.13 -10.40 -4.31
C TYR A 174 -0.21 -9.60 -5.25
N GLY A 175 0.93 -10.17 -5.61
CA GLY A 175 1.92 -9.50 -6.47
C GLY A 175 2.71 -8.40 -5.74
N PRO A 176 3.55 -7.67 -6.48
CA PRO A 176 4.38 -6.61 -5.94
C PRO A 176 3.55 -5.41 -5.49
N VAL A 177 4.09 -4.68 -4.53
CA VAL A 177 3.55 -3.40 -4.05
C VAL A 177 4.51 -2.28 -4.46
N ASN A 178 3.97 -1.09 -4.74
CA ASN A 178 4.79 0.10 -4.94
C ASN A 178 5.24 0.70 -3.59
N PRO A 179 6.11 1.71 -3.56
CA PRO A 179 6.58 2.34 -2.32
C PRO A 179 5.45 2.85 -1.41
N ASN A 180 4.32 3.24 -1.97
CA ASN A 180 3.12 3.62 -1.22
C ASN A 180 2.29 2.41 -0.73
N LEU A 181 2.82 1.20 -0.83
CA LEU A 181 2.15 -0.06 -0.45
C LEU A 181 0.83 -0.30 -1.19
N LEU A 182 0.71 0.20 -2.41
CA LEU A 182 -0.39 -0.12 -3.31
C LEU A 182 0.01 -1.29 -4.20
N PHE A 183 -0.88 -2.27 -4.37
CA PHE A 183 -0.61 -3.40 -5.25
C PHE A 183 -0.58 -2.95 -6.72
N MET A 184 0.49 -3.30 -7.42
CA MET A 184 0.76 -2.84 -8.80
C MET A 184 -0.15 -3.51 -9.82
N THR A 185 -0.60 -4.73 -9.56
CA THR A 185 -1.51 -5.46 -10.45
C THR A 185 -2.94 -5.44 -9.93
N PRO A 186 -3.95 -5.42 -10.81
CA PRO A 186 -5.34 -5.60 -10.39
C PRO A 186 -5.50 -6.93 -9.67
N GLN A 187 -5.84 -6.91 -8.39
CA GLN A 187 -5.93 -8.12 -7.58
C GLN A 187 -7.38 -8.47 -7.27
N HIS A 188 -7.69 -9.75 -7.40
CA HIS A 188 -8.85 -10.34 -6.77
C HIS A 188 -8.49 -10.81 -5.36
N PHE A 189 -8.90 -10.02 -4.37
CA PHE A 189 -8.67 -10.36 -2.95
C PHE A 189 -9.64 -11.43 -2.42
N MET A 190 -10.65 -11.79 -3.20
CA MET A 190 -11.59 -12.84 -2.80
C MET A 190 -10.93 -14.21 -2.99
N PRO A 191 -10.64 -14.92 -1.90
CA PRO A 191 -10.09 -16.27 -1.99
C PRO A 191 -11.15 -17.24 -2.50
N GLY A 192 -10.68 -18.32 -3.13
CA GLY A 192 -11.58 -19.43 -3.46
C GLY A 192 -12.24 -20.02 -2.20
N ILE A 193 -13.47 -20.52 -2.34
CA ILE A 193 -14.27 -21.02 -1.22
C ILE A 193 -13.53 -22.09 -0.36
N LYS A 194 -12.70 -22.92 -0.99
CA LYS A 194 -11.88 -23.91 -0.29
C LYS A 194 -10.93 -23.27 0.72
N ILE A 195 -10.26 -22.17 0.35
CA ILE A 195 -9.34 -21.44 1.24
C ILE A 195 -10.12 -20.82 2.41
N VAL A 196 -11.31 -20.27 2.15
CA VAL A 196 -12.18 -19.70 3.18
C VAL A 196 -12.57 -20.77 4.19
N LEU A 197 -13.05 -21.93 3.71
CA LEU A 197 -13.48 -23.03 4.58
C LEU A 197 -12.32 -23.60 5.42
N VAL A 198 -11.14 -23.79 4.80
CA VAL A 198 -9.95 -24.27 5.53
C VAL A 198 -9.51 -23.23 6.56
N ASN A 199 -9.52 -21.94 6.23
CA ASN A 199 -9.17 -20.88 7.18
C ASN A 199 -10.14 -20.84 8.37
N ILE A 200 -11.45 -20.90 8.13
CA ILE A 200 -12.46 -20.95 9.19
C ILE A 200 -12.27 -22.19 10.08
N LEU A 201 -12.01 -23.36 9.48
CA LEU A 201 -11.73 -24.58 10.23
C LEU A 201 -10.48 -24.44 11.11
N CYS A 202 -9.37 -23.91 10.56
CA CYS A 202 -8.16 -23.65 11.33
C CYS A 202 -8.40 -22.67 12.48
N MET A 203 -9.17 -21.60 12.25
CA MET A 203 -9.53 -20.66 13.31
C MET A 203 -10.42 -21.31 14.38
N ALA A 204 -11.35 -22.19 14.01
CA ALA A 204 -12.15 -22.96 14.96
C ALA A 204 -11.29 -23.92 15.81
N VAL A 205 -10.28 -24.55 15.19
CA VAL A 205 -9.30 -25.37 15.91
C VAL A 205 -8.49 -24.52 16.89
N ILE A 206 -8.00 -23.34 16.49
CA ILE A 206 -7.30 -22.42 17.40
C ILE A 206 -8.21 -22.01 18.56
N LEU A 207 -9.46 -21.65 18.28
CA LEU A 207 -10.43 -21.29 19.31
C LEU A 207 -10.59 -22.40 20.33
N SER A 208 -10.74 -23.66 19.88
CA SER A 208 -10.88 -24.85 20.72
C SER A 208 -9.60 -25.12 21.54
N LEU A 209 -8.41 -25.02 20.91
CA LEU A 209 -7.14 -25.21 21.61
C LEU A 209 -6.91 -24.15 22.69
N VAL A 210 -7.20 -22.89 22.38
CA VAL A 210 -7.12 -21.78 23.34
C VAL A 210 -8.10 -22.06 24.52
N ALA A 211 -9.35 -22.46 24.24
CA ALA A 211 -10.33 -22.76 25.27
C ALA A 211 -9.87 -23.91 26.20
N VAL A 212 -9.36 -24.99 25.61
CA VAL A 212 -8.82 -26.13 26.38
C VAL A 212 -7.60 -25.71 27.21
N ALA A 213 -6.69 -24.92 26.60
CA ALA A 213 -5.49 -24.44 27.31
C ALA A 213 -5.86 -23.52 28.48
N PHE A 214 -6.84 -22.64 28.32
CA PHE A 214 -7.36 -21.82 29.42
C PHE A 214 -7.98 -22.64 30.54
N SER A 215 -8.67 -23.73 30.21
CA SER A 215 -9.33 -24.59 31.22
C SER A 215 -8.33 -25.41 32.01
N PHE A 216 -7.28 -25.95 31.37
CA PHE A 216 -6.44 -26.98 31.98
C PHE A 216 -4.95 -26.66 32.05
N LYS A 217 -4.43 -25.79 31.17
CA LYS A 217 -2.99 -25.62 30.96
C LYS A 217 -2.60 -24.12 30.73
N ALA A 218 -3.21 -23.21 31.48
CA ALA A 218 -2.97 -21.75 31.30
C ALA A 218 -1.47 -21.33 31.41
N LYS A 219 -0.69 -22.03 32.27
CA LYS A 219 0.77 -21.79 32.35
C LYS A 219 1.50 -22.15 31.05
N VAL A 220 1.13 -23.27 30.43
CA VAL A 220 1.69 -23.73 29.15
C VAL A 220 1.33 -22.74 28.06
N LEU A 221 0.09 -22.27 28.04
CA LEU A 221 -0.35 -21.23 27.09
C LEU A 221 0.47 -19.94 27.23
N ASN A 222 0.72 -19.50 28.47
CA ASN A 222 1.57 -18.33 28.72
C ASN A 222 2.98 -18.53 28.17
N SER A 223 3.59 -19.70 28.39
CA SER A 223 4.91 -20.03 27.86
C SER A 223 4.93 -20.07 26.33
N LEU A 224 3.90 -20.64 25.69
CA LEU A 224 3.76 -20.62 24.22
C LEU A 224 3.65 -19.19 23.69
N CYS A 225 2.79 -18.35 24.26
CA CYS A 225 2.70 -16.94 23.89
C CYS A 225 4.05 -16.24 24.02
N THR A 226 4.79 -16.51 25.10
CA THR A 226 6.14 -15.91 25.31
C THR A 226 7.12 -16.36 24.22
N ILE A 227 7.13 -17.65 23.86
CA ILE A 227 7.99 -18.17 22.78
C ILE A 227 7.66 -17.48 21.46
N PHE A 228 6.38 -17.36 21.08
CA PHE A 228 5.97 -16.67 19.86
C PHE A 228 6.38 -15.19 19.86
N LEU A 229 6.23 -14.49 20.99
CA LEU A 229 6.65 -13.10 21.13
C LEU A 229 8.18 -12.96 20.92
N ILE A 230 8.97 -13.81 21.60
CA ILE A 230 10.44 -13.79 21.47
C ILE A 230 10.84 -14.08 20.02
N SER A 231 10.20 -15.06 19.37
CA SER A 231 10.47 -15.40 17.96
C SER A 231 10.17 -14.24 17.03
N LEU A 232 9.04 -13.54 17.21
CA LEU A 232 8.70 -12.36 16.42
C LEU A 232 9.70 -11.21 16.63
N VAL A 233 10.10 -10.96 17.86
CA VAL A 233 11.12 -9.94 18.18
C VAL A 233 12.46 -10.29 17.54
N ALA A 234 12.88 -11.55 17.60
CA ALA A 234 14.13 -12.01 17.01
C ALA A 234 14.15 -11.87 15.46
N ILE A 235 13.06 -12.27 14.80
CA ILE A 235 12.91 -12.11 13.34
C ILE A 235 12.92 -10.63 12.97
N SER A 236 12.14 -9.81 13.69
CA SER A 236 12.09 -8.36 13.45
C SER A 236 13.44 -7.70 13.65
N GLY A 237 14.16 -8.08 14.71
CA GLY A 237 15.50 -7.57 15.00
C GLY A 237 16.50 -7.89 13.89
N LYS A 238 16.50 -9.16 13.40
CA LYS A 238 17.34 -9.55 12.24
C LYS A 238 17.03 -8.71 11.02
N ASN A 239 15.75 -8.52 10.69
CA ASN A 239 15.32 -7.75 9.52
C ASN A 239 15.71 -6.27 9.65
N ILE A 240 15.50 -5.66 10.82
CA ILE A 240 15.88 -4.27 11.12
C ILE A 240 17.39 -4.07 10.95
N ILE A 241 18.21 -5.00 11.45
CA ILE A 241 19.66 -4.97 11.28
C ILE A 241 20.02 -5.06 9.78
N SER A 242 19.37 -5.94 9.03
CA SER A 242 19.56 -6.07 7.58
C SER A 242 19.24 -4.77 6.84
N VAL A 243 18.06 -4.19 7.12
CA VAL A 243 17.63 -2.88 6.56
C VAL A 243 18.65 -1.79 6.88
N GLN A 244 19.09 -1.69 8.14
CA GLN A 244 20.07 -0.70 8.55
C GLN A 244 21.44 -0.90 7.88
N THR A 245 21.85 -2.16 7.68
CA THR A 245 23.12 -2.48 7.00
C THR A 245 23.05 -2.10 5.52
N SER A 246 21.94 -2.37 4.86
CA SER A 246 21.71 -1.94 3.47
C SER A 246 21.69 -0.43 3.36
N PHE A 247 20.92 0.25 4.23
CA PHE A 247 20.85 1.71 4.25
C PHE A 247 22.23 2.38 4.43
N ARG A 248 23.10 1.85 5.31
CA ARG A 248 24.46 2.40 5.52
C ARG A 248 25.38 2.28 4.30
N LYS A 249 25.06 1.39 3.36
CA LYS A 249 25.82 1.23 2.10
C LYS A 249 25.30 2.12 0.99
N MET A 250 24.16 2.76 1.17
CA MET A 250 23.59 3.68 0.20
C MET A 250 24.31 5.02 0.27
N GLU A 251 24.60 5.58 -0.88
CA GLU A 251 25.01 6.97 -0.97
C GLU A 251 23.81 7.89 -0.77
N ALA A 252 24.03 8.98 -0.02
CA ALA A 252 22.98 9.99 0.11
C ALA A 252 22.71 10.63 -1.25
N PRO A 253 21.45 10.82 -1.64
CA PRO A 253 21.13 11.54 -2.88
C PRO A 253 21.75 12.93 -2.84
N ASP A 254 22.53 13.25 -3.83
CA ASP A 254 23.08 14.61 -4.02
C ASP A 254 22.16 15.39 -4.96
N PHE A 255 21.23 16.14 -4.39
CA PHE A 255 20.29 16.97 -5.14
C PHE A 255 20.94 18.26 -5.70
N SER A 256 22.19 18.56 -5.35
CA SER A 256 22.97 19.64 -5.94
C SER A 256 23.72 19.20 -7.21
N ARG A 257 23.72 17.89 -7.47
CA ARG A 257 24.43 17.31 -8.61
C ARG A 257 23.90 17.88 -9.93
N LYS A 258 24.82 18.20 -10.81
CA LYS A 258 24.49 18.57 -12.18
C LYS A 258 23.77 17.40 -12.85
N ILE A 259 22.69 17.69 -13.57
CA ILE A 259 22.00 16.68 -14.38
C ILE A 259 22.98 16.19 -15.45
N GLU A 260 23.16 14.87 -15.51
CA GLU A 260 23.91 14.24 -16.58
C GLU A 260 22.97 13.91 -17.74
N PRO A 261 23.32 14.27 -18.97
CA PRO A 261 22.53 13.88 -20.13
C PRO A 261 22.37 12.37 -20.22
N ILE A 262 21.15 11.93 -20.52
CA ILE A 262 20.79 10.53 -20.71
C ILE A 262 20.44 10.20 -22.15
N PHE A 263 20.16 11.22 -22.96
CA PHE A 263 19.86 11.11 -24.38
C PHE A 263 21.04 11.66 -25.20
N HIS A 264 21.76 10.78 -25.84
CA HIS A 264 22.97 11.12 -26.59
C HIS A 264 22.63 11.22 -28.07
N LEU A 265 22.47 12.44 -28.56
CA LEU A 265 22.16 12.71 -29.97
C LEU A 265 23.41 12.61 -30.84
N SER A 266 23.25 12.12 -32.06
CA SER A 266 24.30 12.08 -33.07
C SER A 266 24.61 13.48 -33.58
N LYS A 267 25.91 13.81 -33.67
CA LYS A 267 26.39 15.10 -34.28
C LYS A 267 26.35 15.07 -35.80
N LYS A 268 26.48 13.91 -36.42
CA LYS A 268 26.68 13.77 -37.87
C LYS A 268 25.57 13.00 -38.54
N GLY A 269 24.91 12.14 -37.79
CA GLY A 269 23.85 11.27 -38.28
C GLY A 269 22.45 11.86 -38.10
N LYS A 270 21.46 11.04 -38.31
CA LYS A 270 20.05 11.39 -38.10
C LYS A 270 19.65 11.06 -36.67
N ASN A 271 18.85 11.92 -36.08
CA ASN A 271 18.23 11.68 -34.76
C ASN A 271 16.71 11.55 -34.95
N VAL A 272 16.12 10.54 -34.31
CA VAL A 272 14.67 10.35 -34.27
C VAL A 272 14.24 10.40 -32.82
N ILE A 273 13.42 11.38 -32.48
CA ILE A 273 12.88 11.57 -31.13
C ILE A 273 11.36 11.32 -31.19
N ILE A 274 10.88 10.39 -30.40
CA ILE A 274 9.46 10.10 -30.27
C ILE A 274 9.05 10.48 -28.85
N LEU A 275 8.30 11.57 -28.72
CA LEU A 275 7.81 12.07 -27.45
C LEU A 275 6.30 11.82 -27.37
N MET A 276 5.90 10.97 -26.44
CA MET A 276 4.51 10.68 -26.16
C MET A 276 4.03 11.46 -24.93
N GLN A 277 3.12 12.41 -25.18
CA GLN A 277 2.48 13.16 -24.10
C GLN A 277 1.05 12.65 -23.89
N ASP A 278 0.79 12.09 -22.71
CA ASP A 278 -0.55 11.60 -22.36
C ASP A 278 -1.54 12.76 -22.24
N ARG A 279 -2.75 12.55 -22.75
CA ARG A 279 -3.87 13.52 -22.75
C ARG A 279 -3.61 14.83 -23.50
N TYR A 280 -2.64 14.86 -24.41
CA TYR A 280 -2.41 16.02 -25.27
C TYR A 280 -3.35 15.96 -26.48
N PHE A 281 -4.49 16.66 -26.39
CA PHE A 281 -5.54 16.58 -27.40
C PHE A 281 -5.24 17.46 -28.61
N SER A 282 -5.28 16.89 -29.79
CA SER A 282 -5.09 17.60 -31.07
C SER A 282 -5.92 18.89 -31.20
N PRO A 283 -7.21 18.95 -30.82
CA PRO A 283 -8.01 20.17 -30.88
C PRO A 283 -7.50 21.34 -30.02
N LEU A 284 -6.59 21.11 -29.07
CA LEU A 284 -6.00 22.17 -28.25
C LEU A 284 -4.88 22.91 -28.97
N ILE A 285 -4.21 22.30 -29.97
CA ILE A 285 -3.09 22.88 -30.69
C ILE A 285 -3.42 24.23 -31.32
N PRO A 286 -4.50 24.38 -32.12
CA PRO A 286 -4.86 25.68 -32.70
C PRO A 286 -5.02 26.77 -31.65
N LYS A 287 -5.66 26.45 -30.51
CA LYS A 287 -5.89 27.40 -29.41
C LYS A 287 -4.58 27.80 -28.72
N VAL A 288 -3.65 26.86 -28.55
CA VAL A 288 -2.33 27.14 -27.98
C VAL A 288 -1.55 28.06 -28.90
N LEU A 289 -1.56 27.81 -30.21
CA LEU A 289 -0.88 28.63 -31.21
C LEU A 289 -1.53 30.03 -31.38
N GLU A 290 -2.83 30.14 -31.18
CA GLU A 290 -3.54 31.41 -31.17
C GLU A 290 -3.12 32.29 -29.97
N ASN A 291 -3.02 31.65 -28.78
CA ASN A 291 -2.63 32.34 -27.55
C ASN A 291 -1.12 32.62 -27.47
N ASN A 292 -0.30 31.91 -28.23
CA ASN A 292 1.17 32.04 -28.25
C ASN A 292 1.69 32.06 -29.70
N PRO A 293 1.55 33.16 -30.40
CA PRO A 293 1.90 33.26 -31.83
C PRO A 293 3.38 32.96 -32.14
N GLU A 294 4.27 33.22 -31.19
CA GLU A 294 5.70 32.94 -31.29
C GLU A 294 6.03 31.44 -31.41
N LEU A 295 5.13 30.59 -30.97
CA LEU A 295 5.30 29.12 -31.12
C LEU A 295 5.21 28.69 -32.58
N LYS A 296 4.56 29.44 -33.46
CA LYS A 296 4.49 29.10 -34.89
C LYS A 296 5.88 29.13 -35.54
N GLU A 297 6.70 30.11 -35.18
CA GLU A 297 8.10 30.22 -35.68
C GLU A 297 8.98 29.11 -35.07
N ARG A 298 8.79 28.82 -33.76
CA ARG A 298 9.55 27.77 -33.09
C ARG A 298 9.21 26.36 -33.55
N LEU A 299 8.01 26.14 -34.07
CA LEU A 299 7.52 24.88 -34.62
C LEU A 299 7.69 24.81 -36.15
N ASP A 300 8.51 25.68 -36.73
CA ASP A 300 8.83 25.57 -38.15
C ASP A 300 9.42 24.17 -38.45
N GLY A 301 8.94 23.57 -39.53
CA GLY A 301 9.27 22.18 -39.90
C GLY A 301 8.40 21.09 -39.28
N PHE A 302 7.57 21.40 -38.27
CA PHE A 302 6.59 20.44 -37.75
C PHE A 302 5.35 20.37 -38.62
N VAL A 303 4.83 19.16 -38.79
CA VAL A 303 3.55 18.90 -39.49
C VAL A 303 2.46 18.57 -38.50
N TYR A 304 1.39 19.35 -38.49
CA TYR A 304 0.24 19.14 -37.64
C TYR A 304 -0.80 18.26 -38.35
N TYR A 305 -1.22 17.18 -37.65
CA TYR A 305 -2.23 16.22 -38.14
C TYR A 305 -3.51 16.35 -37.31
N PRO A 306 -4.48 17.22 -37.71
CA PRO A 306 -5.69 17.50 -36.91
C PRO A 306 -6.65 16.32 -36.79
N ASN A 307 -6.64 15.41 -37.75
CA ASN A 307 -7.59 14.30 -37.85
C ASN A 307 -6.99 12.99 -37.32
N THR A 308 -6.07 13.06 -36.38
CA THR A 308 -5.49 11.87 -35.73
C THR A 308 -6.44 11.28 -34.73
N VAL A 309 -6.71 9.97 -34.82
CA VAL A 309 -7.59 9.21 -33.92
C VAL A 309 -6.84 8.03 -33.33
N SER A 310 -6.94 7.85 -32.01
CA SER A 310 -6.40 6.68 -31.33
C SER A 310 -7.26 5.43 -31.58
N PHE A 311 -6.63 4.26 -31.64
CA PHE A 311 -7.32 2.96 -31.71
C PHE A 311 -8.08 2.60 -30.43
N GLY A 312 -7.94 3.35 -29.35
CA GLY A 312 -8.63 3.10 -28.11
C GLY A 312 -8.68 4.33 -27.20
N LYS A 313 -9.64 4.34 -26.29
CA LYS A 313 -9.85 5.43 -25.31
C LYS A 313 -8.87 5.44 -24.16
N LEU A 314 -8.02 4.43 -24.03
CA LEU A 314 -7.02 4.28 -22.98
C LEU A 314 -5.64 4.15 -23.61
N THR A 315 -4.63 4.75 -23.03
CA THR A 315 -3.23 4.68 -23.45
C THR A 315 -2.77 3.23 -23.66
N MET A 316 -3.08 2.35 -22.71
CA MET A 316 -2.81 0.91 -22.76
C MET A 316 -3.37 0.21 -24.01
N ILE A 317 -4.47 0.71 -24.57
CA ILE A 317 -5.11 0.15 -25.76
C ILE A 317 -4.56 0.79 -27.05
N GLY A 318 -4.24 2.08 -27.00
CA GLY A 318 -3.75 2.83 -28.17
C GLY A 318 -2.27 2.59 -28.47
N THR A 319 -1.44 2.48 -27.44
CA THR A 319 0.03 2.39 -27.56
C THR A 319 0.53 1.22 -28.42
N PRO A 320 -0.01 -0.01 -28.32
CA PRO A 320 0.45 -1.12 -29.15
C PRO A 320 0.40 -0.82 -30.66
N GLY A 321 -0.65 -0.15 -31.13
CA GLY A 321 -0.77 0.24 -32.52
C GLY A 321 0.21 1.33 -32.97
N ILE A 322 0.67 2.20 -32.03
CA ILE A 322 1.68 3.23 -32.33
C ILE A 322 3.05 2.58 -32.52
N PHE A 323 3.46 1.68 -31.63
CA PHE A 323 4.80 1.07 -31.64
C PHE A 323 4.91 -0.14 -32.57
N GLY A 324 3.89 -0.95 -32.64
CA GLY A 324 3.87 -2.20 -33.39
C GLY A 324 3.18 -2.13 -34.76
N GLY A 325 2.44 -1.04 -35.04
CA GLY A 325 1.70 -0.87 -36.28
C GLY A 325 0.35 -1.58 -36.27
N TYR A 326 -0.22 -1.78 -37.49
CA TYR A 326 -1.59 -2.26 -37.68
C TYR A 326 -1.85 -3.63 -37.05
N ASP A 327 -0.88 -4.55 -37.09
CA ASP A 327 -1.02 -5.91 -36.57
C ASP A 327 -1.19 -5.96 -35.04
N TYR A 328 -0.91 -4.84 -34.35
CA TYR A 328 -1.07 -4.68 -32.92
C TYR A 328 -2.23 -3.74 -32.54
N THR A 329 -3.11 -3.44 -33.48
CA THR A 329 -4.39 -2.80 -33.15
C THR A 329 -5.24 -3.73 -32.28
N PRO A 330 -6.17 -3.22 -31.44
CA PRO A 330 -6.99 -4.05 -30.57
C PRO A 330 -7.73 -5.18 -31.32
N PHE A 331 -8.17 -4.92 -32.54
CA PHE A 331 -8.87 -5.89 -33.36
C PHE A 331 -7.94 -7.05 -33.75
N GLU A 332 -6.76 -6.76 -34.28
CA GLU A 332 -5.80 -7.80 -34.70
C GLU A 332 -5.21 -8.56 -33.52
N MET A 333 -4.91 -7.86 -32.40
CA MET A 333 -4.47 -8.52 -31.18
C MET A 333 -5.50 -9.50 -30.62
N ASN A 334 -6.78 -9.19 -30.72
CA ASN A 334 -7.86 -10.10 -30.29
C ASN A 334 -8.03 -11.34 -31.18
N ARG A 335 -7.65 -11.25 -32.44
CA ARG A 335 -7.69 -12.41 -33.36
C ARG A 335 -6.58 -13.42 -33.09
N ARG A 336 -5.49 -12.98 -32.49
CA ARG A 336 -4.36 -13.86 -32.18
C ARG A 336 -4.64 -14.62 -30.87
N THR A 337 -4.44 -15.95 -30.92
CA THR A 337 -4.65 -16.86 -29.78
C THR A 337 -3.33 -17.51 -29.29
N ASP A 338 -2.22 -17.22 -29.97
CA ASP A 338 -0.89 -17.79 -29.72
C ASP A 338 -0.22 -17.31 -28.45
N LYS A 339 -0.57 -16.11 -27.97
CA LYS A 339 0.08 -15.42 -26.85
C LYS A 339 -0.95 -14.77 -25.93
N THR A 340 -0.56 -14.55 -24.68
CA THR A 340 -1.35 -13.74 -23.72
C THR A 340 -1.40 -12.28 -24.15
N LEU A 341 -2.38 -11.52 -23.65
CA LEU A 341 -2.50 -10.10 -23.95
C LEU A 341 -1.23 -9.33 -23.52
N GLN A 342 -0.65 -9.66 -22.36
CA GLN A 342 0.62 -9.11 -21.89
C GLN A 342 1.76 -9.35 -22.86
N GLN A 343 1.90 -10.59 -23.35
CA GLN A 343 2.97 -10.94 -24.30
C GLN A 343 2.82 -10.19 -25.63
N LYS A 344 1.57 -10.08 -26.15
CA LYS A 344 1.29 -9.32 -27.37
C LYS A 344 1.56 -7.83 -27.20
N HIS A 345 1.23 -7.29 -26.05
CA HIS A 345 1.51 -5.89 -25.74
C HIS A 345 3.02 -5.61 -25.68
N ASN A 346 3.81 -6.45 -24.98
CA ASN A 346 5.25 -6.31 -24.92
C ASN A 346 5.91 -6.46 -26.30
N GLU A 347 5.43 -7.40 -27.11
CA GLU A 347 5.87 -7.58 -28.49
C GLU A 347 5.62 -6.31 -29.32
N ALA A 348 4.46 -5.68 -29.16
CA ALA A 348 4.13 -4.45 -29.85
C ALA A 348 5.08 -3.30 -29.48
N ILE A 349 5.26 -3.01 -28.19
CA ILE A 349 6.07 -1.87 -27.76
C ILE A 349 7.57 -2.06 -27.98
N LEU A 350 8.05 -3.30 -28.10
CA LEU A 350 9.42 -3.61 -28.46
C LEU A 350 9.69 -3.58 -29.98
N THR A 351 8.64 -3.62 -30.83
CA THR A 351 8.81 -3.69 -32.28
C THR A 351 9.63 -2.52 -32.82
N MET A 352 9.27 -1.30 -32.46
CA MET A 352 9.97 -0.10 -32.94
C MET A 352 11.44 -0.05 -32.46
N PRO A 353 11.76 -0.23 -31.16
CA PRO A 353 13.13 -0.34 -30.67
C PRO A 353 13.95 -1.39 -31.42
N ILE A 354 13.39 -2.57 -31.66
CA ILE A 354 14.06 -3.66 -32.37
C ILE A 354 14.36 -3.26 -33.82
N VAL A 355 13.40 -2.70 -34.54
CA VAL A 355 13.55 -2.29 -35.94
C VAL A 355 14.64 -1.21 -36.09
N PHE A 356 14.68 -0.22 -35.21
CA PHE A 356 15.73 0.79 -35.21
C PHE A 356 17.11 0.17 -34.96
N ASN A 357 17.23 -0.71 -33.98
CA ASN A 357 18.51 -1.37 -33.70
C ASN A 357 18.99 -2.26 -34.86
N GLN A 358 18.08 -3.01 -35.50
CA GLN A 358 18.41 -3.85 -36.66
C GLN A 358 18.93 -3.01 -37.87
N ASN A 359 18.61 -1.71 -37.88
CA ASN A 359 19.12 -0.75 -38.86
C ASN A 359 20.30 0.07 -38.34
N ASN A 360 21.03 -0.44 -37.32
CA ASN A 360 22.25 0.15 -36.75
C ASN A 360 22.04 1.49 -36.03
N TRP A 361 20.83 1.73 -35.49
CA TRP A 361 20.57 2.89 -34.63
C TRP A 361 20.85 2.56 -33.18
N ASN A 362 21.38 3.54 -32.44
CA ASN A 362 21.37 3.46 -30.99
C ASN A 362 19.97 3.77 -30.49
N VAL A 363 19.47 2.92 -29.59
CA VAL A 363 18.10 3.04 -29.10
C VAL A 363 18.10 3.31 -27.60
N THR A 364 17.55 4.45 -27.21
CA THR A 364 17.23 4.75 -25.80
C THR A 364 15.73 4.84 -25.63
N VAL A 365 15.24 4.20 -24.58
CA VAL A 365 13.82 4.12 -24.23
C VAL A 365 13.62 4.66 -22.83
N ALA A 366 12.74 5.65 -22.67
CA ALA A 366 12.38 6.22 -21.39
C ALA A 366 10.91 5.95 -21.09
N ASP A 367 10.64 5.27 -20.00
CA ASP A 367 9.31 5.06 -19.40
C ASP A 367 8.18 4.76 -20.38
N LEU A 368 8.34 3.72 -21.20
CA LEU A 368 7.29 3.28 -22.13
C LEU A 368 6.00 2.98 -21.38
N PRO A 369 4.84 3.43 -21.90
CA PRO A 369 3.59 3.28 -21.19
C PRO A 369 3.15 1.82 -21.11
N TYR A 370 2.79 1.38 -19.92
CA TYR A 370 2.23 0.05 -19.60
C TYR A 370 3.15 -1.13 -19.94
N GLU A 371 4.45 -0.99 -19.73
CA GLU A 371 5.41 -2.11 -19.79
C GLU A 371 4.87 -3.32 -19.01
N ASN A 372 4.97 -4.51 -19.58
CA ASN A 372 4.36 -5.73 -19.05
C ASN A 372 2.84 -5.65 -18.79
N TYR A 373 2.14 -4.75 -19.49
CA TYR A 373 0.72 -4.51 -19.30
C TYR A 373 0.39 -4.04 -17.86
N LEU A 374 1.33 -3.33 -17.23
CA LEU A 374 1.25 -2.81 -15.88
C LEU A 374 1.27 -1.29 -15.88
N GLU A 375 0.68 -0.70 -14.84
CA GLU A 375 0.67 0.76 -14.64
C GLU A 375 2.04 1.30 -14.19
N GLN A 376 2.87 0.43 -13.61
CA GLN A 376 4.23 0.74 -13.16
C GLN A 376 5.25 -0.02 -14.01
N PRO A 377 6.35 0.61 -14.41
CA PRO A 377 7.36 -0.01 -15.25
C PRO A 377 8.02 -1.22 -14.56
N VAL A 378 8.19 -2.29 -15.32
CA VAL A 378 8.88 -3.50 -14.89
C VAL A 378 9.92 -3.90 -15.94
N THR A 379 11.14 -4.08 -15.50
CA THR A 379 12.30 -4.31 -16.39
C THR A 379 12.34 -5.67 -17.07
N ASP A 380 11.52 -6.62 -16.63
CA ASP A 380 11.59 -8.02 -17.09
C ASP A 380 11.37 -8.21 -18.59
N MET A 381 10.62 -7.31 -19.24
CA MET A 381 10.37 -7.41 -20.69
C MET A 381 11.59 -7.11 -21.54
N TYR A 382 12.61 -6.47 -20.99
CA TYR A 382 13.85 -6.12 -21.70
C TYR A 382 14.94 -7.21 -21.61
N LYS A 383 14.69 -8.29 -20.87
CA LYS A 383 15.62 -9.42 -20.80
C LYS A 383 15.88 -10.01 -22.19
N GLY A 384 17.14 -10.03 -22.60
CA GLY A 384 17.56 -10.48 -23.94
C GLY A 384 17.56 -9.37 -24.99
N TYR A 385 17.31 -8.11 -24.62
CA TYR A 385 17.37 -6.93 -25.50
C TYR A 385 18.38 -5.91 -24.95
N ASP A 386 19.61 -6.37 -24.64
CA ASP A 386 20.67 -5.56 -23.99
C ASP A 386 21.14 -4.38 -24.87
N PHE A 387 20.76 -4.36 -26.13
CA PHE A 387 21.00 -3.25 -27.05
C PHE A 387 20.04 -2.05 -26.82
N ILE A 388 18.97 -2.20 -26.04
CA ILE A 388 18.07 -1.13 -25.69
C ILE A 388 18.59 -0.47 -24.41
N ASN A 389 19.05 0.78 -24.52
CA ASN A 389 19.38 1.58 -23.34
C ASN A 389 18.06 2.04 -22.67
N ARG A 390 17.69 1.41 -21.56
CA ARG A 390 16.51 1.77 -20.82
C ARG A 390 16.83 2.74 -19.70
N VAL A 391 16.15 3.87 -19.68
CA VAL A 391 16.26 4.89 -18.63
C VAL A 391 14.90 5.13 -17.99
N THR A 392 14.90 5.60 -16.75
CA THR A 392 13.68 6.01 -16.03
C THR A 392 13.82 7.49 -15.68
N THR A 393 12.88 8.29 -16.12
CA THR A 393 12.84 9.73 -15.92
C THR A 393 11.73 10.13 -14.95
N HIS A 394 10.65 9.35 -14.89
CA HIS A 394 9.47 9.66 -14.09
C HIS A 394 9.79 9.83 -12.60
N GLY A 395 9.60 11.05 -12.09
CA GLY A 395 9.88 11.43 -10.71
C GLY A 395 11.37 11.54 -10.36
N ALA A 396 12.29 11.19 -11.28
CA ALA A 396 13.73 11.19 -11.01
C ALA A 396 14.30 12.61 -10.76
N TYR A 397 13.65 13.61 -11.30
CA TYR A 397 14.12 15.01 -11.26
C TYR A 397 13.35 15.90 -10.29
N SER A 398 12.32 15.39 -9.63
CA SER A 398 11.46 16.17 -8.73
C SER A 398 12.25 16.86 -7.62
N ASP A 399 13.16 16.14 -6.97
CA ASP A 399 13.92 16.68 -5.83
C ASP A 399 14.91 17.75 -6.27
N ILE A 400 15.54 17.59 -7.44
CA ILE A 400 16.39 18.61 -8.06
C ILE A 400 15.56 19.85 -8.39
N TRP A 401 14.39 19.64 -8.97
CA TRP A 401 13.48 20.73 -9.32
C TRP A 401 13.01 21.51 -8.09
N TYR A 402 12.58 20.83 -7.02
CA TYR A 402 12.22 21.47 -5.75
C TYR A 402 13.38 22.28 -5.16
N SER A 403 14.59 21.73 -5.18
CA SER A 403 15.80 22.40 -4.69
C SER A 403 16.10 23.67 -5.48
N ARG A 404 16.09 23.61 -6.83
CA ARG A 404 16.36 24.75 -7.71
C ARG A 404 15.35 25.88 -7.59
N ASN A 405 14.09 25.52 -7.33
CA ASN A 405 13.01 26.50 -7.18
C ASN A 405 12.80 26.98 -5.74
N ASN A 406 13.65 26.57 -4.78
CA ASN A 406 13.50 26.87 -3.37
C ASN A 406 12.10 26.51 -2.80
N MET A 407 11.48 25.48 -3.34
CA MET A 407 10.18 24.99 -2.92
C MET A 407 10.34 23.81 -1.96
N LYS A 408 9.46 23.74 -0.95
CA LYS A 408 9.42 22.57 -0.06
C LYS A 408 8.56 21.48 -0.70
N LYS A 409 9.13 20.28 -0.78
CA LYS A 409 8.39 19.08 -1.18
C LYS A 409 7.29 18.79 -0.15
N SER A 410 6.08 18.50 -0.62
CA SER A 410 5.00 18.06 0.26
C SER A 410 5.36 16.69 0.86
N PRO A 411 5.16 16.46 2.17
CA PRO A 411 5.44 15.17 2.80
C PRO A 411 4.42 14.08 2.46
N PHE A 412 3.92 14.10 1.24
CA PHE A 412 2.83 13.24 0.79
C PHE A 412 3.22 11.76 0.78
N MET A 413 4.41 11.46 0.28
CA MET A 413 4.87 10.08 0.15
C MET A 413 5.08 9.46 1.53
N SER A 414 5.76 10.16 2.42
CA SER A 414 5.98 9.68 3.79
C SER A 414 4.70 9.55 4.61
N GLU A 415 3.74 10.47 4.46
CA GLU A 415 2.44 10.37 5.11
C GLU A 415 1.63 9.18 4.55
N GLY A 416 1.71 8.96 3.24
CA GLY A 416 1.13 7.79 2.58
C GLY A 416 1.72 6.48 3.13
N ILE A 417 3.03 6.38 3.19
CA ILE A 417 3.76 5.22 3.71
C ILE A 417 3.39 4.95 5.17
N LYS A 418 3.47 5.97 6.05
CA LYS A 418 3.11 5.85 7.47
C LYS A 418 1.73 5.28 7.69
N ARG A 419 0.74 5.78 6.96
CA ARG A 419 -0.64 5.31 7.03
C ARG A 419 -0.81 3.91 6.46
N ASN A 420 -0.18 3.64 5.31
CA ASN A 420 -0.42 2.41 4.56
C ASN A 420 0.27 1.21 5.19
N PHE A 421 1.38 1.36 5.93
CA PHE A 421 2.01 0.27 6.68
C PHE A 421 1.05 -0.37 7.69
N ILE A 422 0.27 0.43 8.42
CA ILE A 422 -0.73 -0.10 9.36
C ILE A 422 -1.79 -0.90 8.61
N TRP A 423 -2.34 -0.35 7.52
CA TRP A 423 -3.37 -1.05 6.77
C TRP A 423 -2.86 -2.31 6.07
N PHE A 424 -1.62 -2.28 5.57
CA PHE A 424 -0.97 -3.47 5.03
C PHE A 424 -0.79 -4.54 6.10
N SER A 425 -0.37 -4.16 7.30
CA SER A 425 -0.25 -5.08 8.43
C SER A 425 -1.60 -5.65 8.84
N VAL A 426 -2.65 -4.83 8.89
CA VAL A 426 -4.03 -5.29 9.16
C VAL A 426 -4.49 -6.25 8.08
N LEU A 427 -4.23 -5.97 6.79
CA LEU A 427 -4.57 -6.90 5.70
C LEU A 427 -3.93 -8.28 5.88
N LYS A 428 -2.69 -8.33 6.35
CA LYS A 428 -1.97 -9.59 6.55
C LYS A 428 -2.53 -10.43 7.72
N ILE A 429 -3.02 -9.79 8.78
CA ILE A 429 -3.51 -10.49 9.97
C ILE A 429 -4.99 -10.89 9.93
N VAL A 430 -5.80 -10.21 9.10
CA VAL A 430 -7.23 -10.56 8.98
C VAL A 430 -7.44 -11.83 8.16
N PRO A 431 -8.56 -12.55 8.37
CA PRO A 431 -8.94 -13.69 7.55
C PRO A 431 -8.98 -13.33 6.06
N PRO A 432 -8.59 -14.25 5.16
CA PRO A 432 -8.50 -13.97 3.72
C PRO A 432 -9.76 -13.36 3.11
N PHE A 433 -10.96 -13.76 3.55
CA PHE A 433 -12.23 -13.24 3.03
C PHE A 433 -12.50 -11.76 3.43
N MET A 434 -11.82 -11.23 4.46
CA MET A 434 -11.96 -9.84 4.89
C MET A 434 -10.99 -8.89 4.17
N ARG A 435 -9.98 -9.41 3.49
CA ARG A 435 -8.90 -8.59 2.88
C ARG A 435 -9.40 -7.62 1.82
N GLN A 436 -10.42 -8.02 1.06
CA GLN A 436 -11.06 -7.13 0.08
C GLN A 436 -11.70 -5.89 0.72
N ILE A 437 -12.19 -6.02 1.96
CA ILE A 437 -12.76 -4.88 2.71
C ILE A 437 -11.63 -3.91 3.09
N ILE A 438 -10.48 -4.43 3.53
CA ILE A 438 -9.32 -3.63 3.92
C ILE A 438 -8.71 -2.90 2.73
N TYR A 439 -8.57 -3.57 1.56
CA TYR A 439 -8.04 -3.01 0.32
C TYR A 439 -9.17 -2.72 -0.68
N HIS A 440 -10.02 -1.74 -0.35
CA HIS A 440 -11.21 -1.40 -1.12
C HIS A 440 -10.86 -0.67 -2.42
N LYS A 441 -11.34 -1.18 -3.58
CA LYS A 441 -11.23 -0.51 -4.90
C LYS A 441 -9.81 -0.04 -5.26
N LYS A 442 -8.79 -0.83 -4.99
CA LYS A 442 -7.36 -0.51 -5.19
C LYS A 442 -6.78 0.51 -4.20
N TYR A 443 -7.49 0.88 -3.14
CA TYR A 443 -7.00 1.80 -2.11
C TYR A 443 -7.29 1.26 -0.72
N TRP A 444 -6.50 1.70 0.26
CA TRP A 444 -6.76 1.37 1.65
C TRP A 444 -8.03 2.09 2.15
N ILE A 445 -8.72 1.53 3.15
CA ILE A 445 -9.97 2.08 3.71
C ILE A 445 -9.87 3.58 4.02
N SER A 446 -8.73 4.01 4.56
CA SER A 446 -8.49 5.40 4.96
C SER A 446 -7.83 6.26 3.88
N TYR A 447 -7.77 5.79 2.65
CA TYR A 447 -7.14 6.55 1.57
C TYR A 447 -7.97 7.81 1.26
N ASN A 448 -7.42 8.97 1.59
CA ASN A 448 -7.93 10.23 1.09
C ASN A 448 -7.24 10.50 -0.25
N LYS A 449 -8.03 10.77 -1.28
CA LYS A 449 -7.53 11.36 -2.51
C LYS A 449 -7.09 12.82 -2.21
N PHE A 450 -5.99 13.00 -1.54
CA PHE A 450 -5.25 14.23 -1.73
C PHE A 450 -4.59 14.08 -3.08
N GLU A 451 -5.22 14.64 -4.08
CA GLU A 451 -4.60 14.90 -5.37
C GLU A 451 -3.54 15.93 -5.13
N ASP A 452 -2.34 15.48 -5.29
CA ASP A 452 -1.25 16.19 -4.86
C ASP A 452 -0.49 16.81 -5.99
N ASN A 453 -0.05 18.00 -5.68
CA ASN A 453 0.90 18.71 -6.51
C ASN A 453 2.18 17.88 -6.74
N ALA A 454 2.47 16.88 -5.90
CA ALA A 454 3.65 16.04 -6.05
C ALA A 454 3.62 15.24 -7.35
N LYS A 455 2.50 14.61 -7.71
CA LYS A 455 2.36 13.92 -9.00
C LYS A 455 2.48 14.87 -10.19
N PHE A 456 1.97 16.09 -10.02
CA PHE A 456 2.15 17.11 -11.04
C PHE A 456 3.63 17.48 -11.18
N ILE A 457 4.33 17.71 -10.07
CA ILE A 457 5.75 18.06 -10.09
C ILE A 457 6.61 16.90 -10.57
N ASP A 458 6.26 15.65 -10.29
CA ASP A 458 6.97 14.46 -10.80
C ASP A 458 7.03 14.47 -12.35
N ASN A 459 5.92 14.82 -13.00
CA ASN A 459 5.89 14.95 -14.46
C ASN A 459 6.43 16.29 -14.95
N TYR A 460 6.09 17.38 -14.25
CA TYR A 460 6.48 18.73 -14.67
C TYR A 460 7.99 18.95 -14.58
N SER A 461 8.64 18.43 -13.55
CA SER A 461 10.09 18.53 -13.38
C SER A 461 10.86 17.86 -14.53
N GLU A 462 10.35 16.76 -15.05
CA GLU A 462 10.92 16.07 -16.21
C GLU A 462 10.84 16.97 -17.46
N ILE A 463 9.70 17.59 -17.70
CA ILE A 463 9.50 18.48 -18.86
C ILE A 463 10.33 19.76 -18.72
N ASP A 464 10.35 20.36 -17.53
CA ASP A 464 11.08 21.60 -17.27
C ASP A 464 12.60 21.42 -17.40
N LEU A 465 13.13 20.28 -16.97
CA LEU A 465 14.54 19.93 -17.05
C LEU A 465 14.90 19.15 -18.33
N PHE A 466 13.93 18.88 -19.20
CA PHE A 466 14.11 18.09 -20.42
C PHE A 466 15.28 18.57 -21.31
N PRO A 467 15.54 19.87 -21.52
CA PRO A 467 16.68 20.30 -22.31
C PRO A 467 18.05 19.89 -21.76
N GLU A 468 18.15 19.68 -20.43
CA GLU A 468 19.40 19.27 -19.78
C GLU A 468 19.66 17.76 -19.92
N LEU A 469 18.64 16.97 -20.31
CA LEU A 469 18.75 15.52 -20.49
C LEU A 469 19.39 15.13 -21.81
N PHE A 470 19.66 16.08 -22.70
CA PHE A 470 20.25 15.84 -24.02
C PHE A 470 21.66 16.37 -24.12
N ASP A 471 22.49 15.64 -24.81
CA ASP A 471 23.75 16.13 -25.34
C ASP A 471 23.92 15.69 -26.81
N SER A 472 24.96 16.23 -27.43
CA SER A 472 25.35 15.86 -28.80
C SER A 472 26.72 15.18 -28.75
N SER A 473 26.76 14.00 -28.18
CA SER A 473 28.02 13.26 -27.94
C SER A 473 28.15 11.99 -28.79
N SER A 474 27.04 11.45 -29.31
CA SER A 474 27.10 10.21 -30.10
C SER A 474 27.72 10.44 -31.48
N GLU A 475 28.60 9.52 -31.89
CA GLU A 475 29.13 9.46 -33.26
C GLU A 475 28.29 8.57 -34.20
N LYS A 476 27.39 7.74 -33.61
CA LYS A 476 26.43 6.88 -34.32
C LYS A 476 25.06 7.53 -34.41
N ASN A 477 24.26 7.03 -35.34
CA ASN A 477 22.85 7.43 -35.45
C ASN A 477 22.03 6.89 -34.27
#